data_e13761369700864dab0a197ed6b115b8
#
_entry.id   e13761369700864dab0a197ed6b115b8
#
_cell.length_a   1.000
_cell.length_b   1.000
_cell.length_c   1.000
_cell.angle_alpha   90.00
_cell.angle_beta   90.00
_cell.angle_gamma   90.00
#
_symmetry.space_group_name_H-M   'P 1'
#
loop_
_entity.id
_entity.type
_entity.pdbx_description
1 polymer ?
#
loop_
_entity_poly.entity_id
_entity_poly.type
_entity_poly.pdbx_seq_one_letter_code
_entity_poly.pdbx_strand_id
1 'polypeptide(L)'
;PCPILRIEFERERVWQISAIKPTGLHTLSDPQEDAFAQALDKFSKKLWRKPRQRRKFRFDLAMLADANDPMPPSNKRALKRFVDAGAELGIEVDTISKNDYTKLAEYDGLFIRETTALDNHTYRFANKAEKEDMVVIDDPSSILKCTNKIYLHDLMKARKLPTPKTEILYRDEPKRLAELPDLLGFPLVLKIPDGSFSRGIVKVENVERLKAAADDLFQHTALVLAQEFMFTEFDWRVGVLNREPLYACKYYMSRGHWQIYNHNAKGAAKSGGFETMPVREAPSDVIKLALRATAAIGDGLYGVDLKQSSDRLAVIEVNDNPSIDAGIEDAYLGEDLYRRIMDEFLKRMERKRLGLRS
;
A
#
# COMPACT_ATOMS: atom_id res chain seq x y z
N PRO A 1 27.72 1.15 -8.79
CA PRO A 1 29.11 1.61 -8.81
C PRO A 1 29.11 3.10 -8.52
N CYS A 2 29.79 3.53 -7.41
CA CYS A 2 29.98 4.95 -7.14
C CYS A 2 30.90 5.53 -8.19
N PRO A 3 30.52 6.54 -8.96
CA PRO A 3 31.41 7.23 -9.85
C PRO A 3 32.48 7.96 -9.02
N ILE A 4 33.73 7.92 -9.48
CA ILE A 4 34.76 8.79 -8.93
C ILE A 4 34.41 10.21 -9.40
N LEU A 5 34.49 11.18 -8.49
CA LEU A 5 34.24 12.58 -8.81
C LEU A 5 35.55 13.34 -8.82
N ARG A 6 35.81 14.04 -9.93
CA ARG A 6 36.82 15.07 -10.00
C ARG A 6 36.22 16.39 -9.56
N ILE A 7 36.79 16.97 -8.49
CA ILE A 7 36.37 18.26 -7.95
C ILE A 7 37.44 19.28 -8.25
N GLU A 8 37.08 20.34 -8.96
CA GLU A 8 37.94 21.45 -9.28
C GLU A 8 37.67 22.61 -8.31
N PHE A 9 38.74 23.21 -7.78
CA PHE A 9 38.64 24.31 -6.82
C PHE A 9 39.29 25.55 -7.42
N GLU A 10 38.64 26.67 -7.23
CA GLU A 10 39.20 28.00 -7.54
C GLU A 10 39.30 28.83 -6.28
N ARG A 11 40.33 29.68 -6.22
CA ARG A 11 40.58 30.56 -5.08
C ARG A 11 40.51 32.02 -5.52
N GLU A 12 39.42 32.70 -5.15
CA GLU A 12 39.36 34.16 -5.22
C GLU A 12 39.74 34.77 -3.84
N ARG A 13 38.81 34.94 -2.91
CA ARG A 13 39.05 35.31 -1.50
C ARG A 13 38.95 34.10 -0.57
N VAL A 14 38.09 33.15 -0.92
CA VAL A 14 37.92 31.85 -0.27
C VAL A 14 37.99 30.75 -1.34
N TRP A 15 38.30 29.52 -0.92
CA TRP A 15 38.26 28.39 -1.83
C TRP A 15 36.79 28.06 -2.16
N GLN A 16 36.50 27.97 -3.45
CA GLN A 16 35.16 27.58 -3.95
C GLN A 16 35.31 26.39 -4.91
N ILE A 17 34.28 25.54 -4.94
CA ILE A 17 34.21 24.45 -5.92
C ILE A 17 33.74 25.07 -7.24
N SER A 18 34.57 25.03 -8.28
CA SER A 18 34.26 25.55 -9.60
C SER A 18 33.64 24.50 -10.51
N ALA A 19 33.93 23.21 -10.30
CA ALA A 19 33.35 22.14 -11.09
C ALA A 19 33.33 20.79 -10.31
N ILE A 20 32.32 19.97 -10.58
CA ILE A 20 32.25 18.58 -10.16
C ILE A 20 31.93 17.73 -11.39
N LYS A 21 32.85 16.83 -11.77
CA LYS A 21 32.70 15.99 -12.96
C LYS A 21 32.86 14.51 -12.59
N PRO A 22 31.97 13.61 -13.06
CA PRO A 22 32.22 12.18 -12.95
C PRO A 22 33.44 11.80 -13.76
N THR A 23 34.28 10.91 -13.23
CA THR A 23 35.46 10.42 -13.89
C THR A 23 35.62 8.91 -13.69
N GLY A 24 36.37 8.24 -14.59
CA GLY A 24 36.62 6.81 -14.51
C GLY A 24 38.04 6.51 -13.99
N LEU A 25 38.23 5.29 -13.44
CA LEU A 25 39.57 4.84 -12.97
C LEU A 25 40.63 4.97 -14.04
N HIS A 26 40.31 4.65 -15.29
CA HIS A 26 41.24 4.72 -16.45
C HIS A 26 41.75 6.13 -16.78
N THR A 27 41.21 7.15 -16.11
CA THR A 27 41.65 8.54 -16.29
C THR A 27 42.59 9.02 -15.20
N LEU A 28 42.85 8.18 -14.20
CA LEU A 28 43.79 8.48 -13.11
C LEU A 28 45.23 8.22 -13.55
N SER A 29 46.16 9.01 -13.04
CA SER A 29 47.58 8.71 -13.13
C SER A 29 47.99 7.70 -12.04
N ASP A 30 49.11 6.99 -12.21
CA ASP A 30 49.61 6.01 -11.26
C ASP A 30 49.62 6.51 -9.80
N PRO A 31 50.10 7.75 -9.49
CA PRO A 31 50.03 8.26 -8.12
C PRO A 31 48.59 8.51 -7.62
N GLN A 32 47.65 8.80 -8.54
CA GLN A 32 46.26 9.00 -8.20
C GLN A 32 45.55 7.65 -7.97
N GLU A 33 45.91 6.61 -8.70
CA GLU A 33 45.41 5.24 -8.47
C GLU A 33 45.86 4.71 -7.11
N ASP A 34 47.13 4.90 -6.74
CA ASP A 34 47.65 4.53 -5.42
C ASP A 34 46.98 5.29 -4.31
N ALA A 35 46.75 6.59 -4.44
CA ALA A 35 46.02 7.39 -3.48
C ALA A 35 44.56 6.96 -3.36
N PHE A 36 43.92 6.63 -4.50
CA PHE A 36 42.55 6.10 -4.54
C PHE A 36 42.48 4.75 -3.86
N ALA A 37 43.39 3.82 -4.14
CA ALA A 37 43.44 2.50 -3.50
C ALA A 37 43.62 2.62 -1.98
N GLN A 38 44.50 3.49 -1.50
CA GLN A 38 44.68 3.77 -0.07
C GLN A 38 43.42 4.40 0.56
N ALA A 39 42.77 5.33 -0.15
CA ALA A 39 41.53 5.96 0.31
C ALA A 39 40.40 4.92 0.37
N LEU A 40 40.28 4.03 -0.61
CA LEU A 40 39.30 2.96 -0.67
C LEU A 40 39.53 1.94 0.45
N ASP A 41 40.77 1.56 0.74
CA ASP A 41 41.12 0.69 1.85
C ASP A 41 40.75 1.33 3.19
N LYS A 42 41.08 2.60 3.41
CA LYS A 42 40.62 3.36 4.56
C LYS A 42 39.11 3.49 4.64
N PHE A 43 38.45 3.65 3.51
CA PHE A 43 37.00 3.72 3.41
C PHE A 43 36.37 2.39 3.81
N SER A 44 36.86 1.26 3.27
CA SER A 44 36.31 -0.06 3.55
C SER A 44 36.54 -0.50 5.02
N LYS A 45 37.60 -0.01 5.65
CA LYS A 45 37.91 -0.26 7.07
C LYS A 45 37.19 0.66 8.04
N LYS A 46 36.66 1.79 7.58
CA LYS A 46 35.86 2.69 8.40
C LYS A 46 34.44 2.16 8.51
N LEU A 47 33.96 1.96 9.73
CA LEU A 47 32.54 1.95 10.03
C LEU A 47 31.99 3.35 9.69
N TRP A 48 31.34 3.50 8.54
CA TRP A 48 30.77 4.76 8.03
C TRP A 48 29.55 5.23 8.81
N ARG A 49 29.11 4.45 9.77
CA ARG A 49 28.14 4.92 10.75
C ARG A 49 28.90 5.86 11.67
N LYS A 50 28.54 7.15 11.67
CA LYS A 50 28.88 8.01 12.81
C LYS A 50 28.55 7.18 14.05
N PRO A 51 29.48 7.01 15.04
CA PRO A 51 29.08 6.43 16.32
C PRO A 51 28.04 7.38 16.91
N ARG A 52 26.77 7.15 16.60
CA ARG A 52 25.67 7.76 17.36
C ARG A 52 25.91 7.30 18.78
N GLN A 53 25.93 8.22 19.73
CA GLN A 53 25.85 7.92 21.16
C GLN A 53 24.92 6.73 21.35
N ARG A 54 25.33 5.70 22.13
CA ARG A 54 24.68 4.40 22.36
C ARG A 54 23.29 4.34 21.75
N ARG A 55 23.15 3.76 20.54
CA ARG A 55 21.88 3.71 19.82
C ARG A 55 20.86 3.11 20.77
N LYS A 56 19.84 3.88 21.11
CA LYS A 56 18.63 3.42 21.76
C LYS A 56 17.89 2.46 20.82
N PHE A 57 18.10 2.61 19.51
CA PHE A 57 17.42 1.88 18.45
C PHE A 57 18.38 0.92 17.74
N ARG A 58 17.85 -0.23 17.34
CA ARG A 58 18.58 -1.30 16.65
C ARG A 58 18.43 -1.24 15.14
N PHE A 59 17.31 -0.70 14.66
CA PHE A 59 16.92 -0.59 13.27
C PHE A 59 16.34 0.80 12.99
N ASP A 60 16.45 1.22 11.73
CA ASP A 60 15.91 2.46 11.21
C ASP A 60 14.82 2.13 10.19
N LEU A 61 13.57 2.58 10.41
CA LEU A 61 12.42 2.34 9.55
C LEU A 61 11.91 3.65 8.95
N ALA A 62 11.90 3.75 7.62
CA ALA A 62 11.25 4.85 6.92
C ALA A 62 9.73 4.61 6.86
N MET A 63 8.92 5.55 7.34
CA MET A 63 7.47 5.54 7.17
C MET A 63 7.09 6.63 6.15
N LEU A 64 6.73 6.21 4.93
CA LEU A 64 6.34 7.13 3.87
C LEU A 64 4.90 7.61 4.10
N ALA A 65 4.72 8.90 4.38
CA ALA A 65 3.42 9.51 4.64
C ALA A 65 3.36 10.97 4.15
N ASP A 66 2.24 11.35 3.53
CA ASP A 66 1.96 12.73 3.14
C ASP A 66 1.03 13.41 4.16
N ALA A 67 1.55 14.41 4.86
CA ALA A 67 0.77 15.18 5.85
C ALA A 67 -0.37 15.99 5.21
N ASN A 68 -0.35 16.19 3.90
CA ASN A 68 -1.32 16.97 3.14
C ASN A 68 -2.33 16.09 2.35
N ASP A 69 -2.23 14.76 2.44
CA ASP A 69 -3.20 13.88 1.81
C ASP A 69 -4.59 14.13 2.46
N PRO A 70 -5.62 14.47 1.66
CA PRO A 70 -6.97 14.69 2.19
C PRO A 70 -7.66 13.41 2.67
N MET A 71 -7.18 12.24 2.23
CA MET A 71 -7.71 10.91 2.60
C MET A 71 -6.54 9.92 2.83
N PRO A 72 -5.69 10.18 3.83
CA PRO A 72 -4.54 9.31 4.07
C PRO A 72 -5.01 7.95 4.62
N PRO A 73 -4.29 6.87 4.35
CA PRO A 73 -4.60 5.55 4.91
C PRO A 73 -4.36 5.47 6.44
N SER A 74 -3.78 6.51 7.03
CA SER A 74 -3.66 6.65 8.49
C SER A 74 -3.76 8.11 8.92
N ASN A 75 -4.61 8.38 9.91
CA ASN A 75 -4.68 9.70 10.50
C ASN A 75 -3.42 10.01 11.34
N LYS A 76 -3.19 11.28 11.67
CA LYS A 76 -1.99 11.74 12.41
C LYS A 76 -1.77 11.04 13.74
N ARG A 77 -2.86 10.64 14.42
CA ARG A 77 -2.78 9.90 15.69
C ARG A 77 -2.26 8.49 15.47
N ALA A 78 -2.71 7.82 14.41
CA ALA A 78 -2.24 6.49 14.04
C ALA A 78 -0.75 6.52 13.65
N LEU A 79 -0.33 7.49 12.81
CA LEU A 79 1.09 7.67 12.46
C LEU A 79 1.96 7.85 13.70
N LYS A 80 1.52 8.69 14.66
CA LYS A 80 2.24 8.85 15.93
C LYS A 80 2.34 7.56 16.72
N ARG A 81 1.26 6.76 16.80
CA ARG A 81 1.25 5.47 17.51
C ARG A 81 2.19 4.45 16.85
N PHE A 82 2.35 4.44 15.53
CA PHE A 82 3.38 3.62 14.88
C PHE A 82 4.80 4.02 15.30
N VAL A 83 5.08 5.33 15.39
CA VAL A 83 6.37 5.83 15.86
C VAL A 83 6.62 5.42 17.32
N ASP A 84 5.64 5.60 18.18
CA ASP A 84 5.73 5.25 19.61
C ASP A 84 5.94 3.73 19.78
N ALA A 85 5.16 2.90 19.08
CA ALA A 85 5.30 1.43 19.11
C ALA A 85 6.66 0.94 18.56
N GLY A 86 7.14 1.57 17.48
CA GLY A 86 8.49 1.29 16.95
C GLY A 86 9.58 1.59 18.00
N ALA A 87 9.47 2.72 18.68
CA ALA A 87 10.44 3.12 19.70
C ALA A 87 10.49 2.14 20.89
N GLU A 88 9.33 1.60 21.32
CA GLU A 88 9.25 0.56 22.36
C GLU A 88 9.98 -0.73 21.97
N LEU A 89 9.96 -1.07 20.68
CA LEU A 89 10.57 -2.26 20.09
C LEU A 89 12.04 -2.04 19.67
N GLY A 90 12.57 -0.82 19.87
CA GLY A 90 13.93 -0.50 19.47
C GLY A 90 14.11 -0.20 17.99
N ILE A 91 13.04 0.23 17.31
CA ILE A 91 13.01 0.71 15.92
C ILE A 91 12.90 2.23 15.95
N GLU A 92 13.83 2.95 15.29
CA GLU A 92 13.67 4.38 15.02
C GLU A 92 12.79 4.54 13.78
N VAL A 93 11.59 5.11 13.92
CA VAL A 93 10.65 5.30 12.83
C VAL A 93 10.67 6.76 12.40
N ASP A 94 11.20 7.03 11.23
CA ASP A 94 11.24 8.37 10.63
C ASP A 94 10.11 8.53 9.61
N THR A 95 9.29 9.56 9.78
CA THR A 95 8.30 9.91 8.75
C THR A 95 9.02 10.63 7.60
N ILE A 96 8.96 10.05 6.42
CA ILE A 96 9.57 10.57 5.20
C ILE A 96 8.50 10.95 4.17
N SER A 97 8.90 11.76 3.19
CA SER A 97 8.05 12.20 2.08
C SER A 97 8.59 11.70 0.73
N LYS A 98 7.83 11.93 -0.33
CA LYS A 98 8.26 11.63 -1.71
C LYS A 98 9.60 12.30 -2.11
N ASN A 99 10.01 13.37 -1.43
CA ASN A 99 11.26 14.07 -1.70
C ASN A 99 12.49 13.36 -1.12
N ASP A 100 12.29 12.40 -0.21
CA ASP A 100 13.36 11.68 0.46
C ASP A 100 13.74 10.37 -0.25
N TYR A 101 13.33 10.21 -1.53
CA TYR A 101 13.60 9.01 -2.35
C TYR A 101 15.06 8.60 -2.38
N THR A 102 15.98 9.55 -2.45
CA THR A 102 17.43 9.29 -2.49
C THR A 102 17.98 8.79 -1.16
N LYS A 103 17.37 9.17 -0.05
CA LYS A 103 17.78 8.78 1.31
C LYS A 103 17.26 7.41 1.73
N LEU A 104 16.37 6.80 0.93
CA LEU A 104 15.71 5.54 1.30
C LEU A 104 16.71 4.43 1.65
N ALA A 105 17.87 4.35 0.98
CA ALA A 105 18.90 3.35 1.26
C ALA A 105 19.61 3.52 2.64
N GLU A 106 19.30 4.58 3.40
CA GLU A 106 19.82 4.79 4.75
C GLU A 106 19.03 3.98 5.80
N TYR A 107 17.88 3.40 5.42
CA TYR A 107 16.97 2.67 6.31
C TYR A 107 17.07 1.15 6.14
N ASP A 108 16.69 0.42 7.19
CA ASP A 108 16.60 -1.04 7.19
C ASP A 108 15.26 -1.53 6.60
N GLY A 109 14.23 -0.69 6.64
CA GLY A 109 12.90 -1.02 6.11
C GLY A 109 12.10 0.20 5.66
N LEU A 110 11.02 -0.08 4.93
CA LEU A 110 10.05 0.90 4.44
C LEU A 110 8.62 0.47 4.81
N PHE A 111 7.88 1.36 5.45
CA PHE A 111 6.45 1.24 5.70
C PHE A 111 5.69 2.30 4.90
N ILE A 112 4.83 1.88 3.96
CA ILE A 112 4.06 2.80 3.12
C ILE A 112 2.74 3.13 3.82
N ARG A 113 2.51 4.44 4.07
CA ARG A 113 1.27 4.99 4.63
C ARG A 113 0.74 6.16 3.79
N GLU A 114 0.88 6.01 2.46
CA GLU A 114 0.27 6.84 1.42
C GLU A 114 -0.50 5.95 0.45
N THR A 115 -1.53 6.49 -0.21
CA THR A 115 -2.29 5.74 -1.21
C THR A 115 -1.39 5.18 -2.29
N THR A 116 -1.45 3.88 -2.49
CA THR A 116 -0.65 3.14 -3.48
C THR A 116 -1.32 3.16 -4.85
N ALA A 117 -0.50 3.33 -5.89
CA ALA A 117 -0.90 3.17 -7.29
C ALA A 117 0.34 2.90 -8.15
N LEU A 118 0.19 2.19 -9.27
CA LEU A 118 1.31 1.77 -10.12
C LEU A 118 2.04 2.95 -10.79
N ASP A 119 1.33 4.01 -11.10
CA ASP A 119 1.84 5.25 -11.69
C ASP A 119 2.34 6.26 -10.65
N ASN A 120 2.24 5.94 -9.36
CA ASN A 120 2.58 6.81 -8.25
C ASN A 120 4.04 6.60 -7.78
N HIS A 121 4.55 7.59 -7.00
CA HIS A 121 5.83 7.51 -6.33
C HIS A 121 5.89 6.36 -5.31
N THR A 122 4.77 6.01 -4.67
CA THR A 122 4.68 4.90 -3.69
C THR A 122 5.16 3.58 -4.28
N TYR A 123 4.74 3.23 -5.51
CA TYR A 123 5.23 2.05 -6.20
C TYR A 123 6.73 2.11 -6.52
N ARG A 124 7.25 3.30 -6.86
CA ARG A 124 8.70 3.49 -7.07
C ARG A 124 9.50 3.32 -5.79
N PHE A 125 8.98 3.81 -4.66
CA PHE A 125 9.59 3.60 -3.33
C PHE A 125 9.63 2.11 -2.98
N ALA A 126 8.52 1.39 -3.14
CA ALA A 126 8.44 -0.04 -2.90
C ALA A 126 9.46 -0.83 -3.76
N ASN A 127 9.54 -0.54 -5.07
CA ASN A 127 10.52 -1.15 -5.98
C ASN A 127 11.96 -0.84 -5.60
N LYS A 128 12.25 0.39 -5.15
CA LYS A 128 13.59 0.73 -4.69
C LYS A 128 13.93 -0.02 -3.41
N ALA A 129 13.03 -0.04 -2.44
CA ALA A 129 13.22 -0.78 -1.19
C ALA A 129 13.51 -2.27 -1.44
N GLU A 130 12.75 -2.92 -2.33
CA GLU A 130 12.99 -4.31 -2.71
C GLU A 130 14.36 -4.51 -3.38
N LYS A 131 14.74 -3.62 -4.32
CA LYS A 131 16.05 -3.67 -4.99
C LYS A 131 17.24 -3.42 -4.06
N GLU A 132 17.07 -2.58 -3.06
CA GLU A 132 18.05 -2.32 -2.00
C GLU A 132 17.99 -3.39 -0.90
N ASP A 133 17.22 -4.47 -1.15
CA ASP A 133 17.04 -5.58 -0.21
C ASP A 133 16.56 -5.09 1.18
N MET A 134 15.66 -4.12 1.25
CA MET A 134 15.04 -3.63 2.47
C MET A 134 13.80 -4.47 2.84
N VAL A 135 13.41 -4.44 4.12
CA VAL A 135 12.09 -4.94 4.50
C VAL A 135 11.06 -3.92 4.08
N VAL A 136 10.08 -4.33 3.26
CA VAL A 136 9.03 -3.42 2.79
C VAL A 136 7.64 -4.00 3.03
N ILE A 137 6.74 -3.18 3.54
CA ILE A 137 5.30 -3.43 3.63
C ILE A 137 4.60 -2.16 3.12
N ASP A 138 3.85 -2.22 2.02
CA ASP A 138 3.64 -3.43 1.23
C ASP A 138 4.64 -3.48 0.06
N ASP A 139 4.96 -4.71 -0.35
CA ASP A 139 5.90 -4.97 -1.42
C ASP A 139 5.31 -4.67 -2.82
N PRO A 140 6.15 -4.47 -3.87
CA PRO A 140 5.70 -4.12 -5.21
C PRO A 140 4.72 -5.13 -5.82
N SER A 141 4.89 -6.43 -5.52
CA SER A 141 4.01 -7.49 -6.02
C SER A 141 2.62 -7.39 -5.40
N SER A 142 2.54 -7.06 -4.10
CA SER A 142 1.27 -6.82 -3.40
C SER A 142 0.55 -5.58 -3.97
N ILE A 143 1.27 -4.48 -4.17
CA ILE A 143 0.73 -3.27 -4.79
C ILE A 143 0.16 -3.59 -6.19
N LEU A 144 0.93 -4.28 -7.04
CA LEU A 144 0.49 -4.65 -8.38
C LEU A 144 -0.80 -5.49 -8.36
N LYS A 145 -0.90 -6.47 -7.46
CA LYS A 145 -2.05 -7.39 -7.38
C LYS A 145 -3.30 -6.71 -6.84
N CYS A 146 -3.16 -5.78 -5.89
CA CYS A 146 -4.28 -5.19 -5.18
C CYS A 146 -4.81 -3.93 -5.88
N THR A 147 -3.95 -3.08 -6.45
CA THR A 147 -4.39 -1.81 -7.05
C THR A 147 -5.14 -1.98 -8.35
N ASN A 148 -4.92 -3.07 -9.11
CA ASN A 148 -5.63 -3.34 -10.36
C ASN A 148 -6.78 -4.33 -10.14
N LYS A 149 -8.04 -3.83 -10.22
CA LYS A 149 -9.25 -4.62 -9.94
C LYS A 149 -9.48 -5.78 -10.93
N ILE A 150 -9.01 -5.66 -12.18
CA ILE A 150 -9.11 -6.75 -13.17
C ILE A 150 -8.15 -7.87 -12.77
N TYR A 151 -6.89 -7.53 -12.48
CA TYR A 151 -5.90 -8.49 -12.03
C TYR A 151 -6.35 -9.22 -10.76
N LEU A 152 -6.84 -8.44 -9.78
CA LEU A 152 -7.36 -8.99 -8.53
C LEU A 152 -8.55 -9.94 -8.77
N HIS A 153 -9.50 -9.54 -9.64
CA HIS A 153 -10.63 -10.40 -10.01
C HIS A 153 -10.16 -11.73 -10.61
N ASP A 154 -9.27 -11.69 -11.60
CA ASP A 154 -8.76 -12.89 -12.26
C ASP A 154 -7.98 -13.79 -11.29
N LEU A 155 -7.20 -13.18 -10.38
CA LEU A 155 -6.49 -13.91 -9.32
C LEU A 155 -7.48 -14.62 -8.37
N MET A 156 -8.54 -13.94 -7.91
CA MET A 156 -9.56 -14.54 -7.06
C MET A 156 -10.29 -15.68 -7.79
N LYS A 157 -10.64 -15.47 -9.05
CA LYS A 157 -11.27 -16.49 -9.91
C LYS A 157 -10.37 -17.73 -10.10
N ALA A 158 -9.09 -17.52 -10.40
CA ALA A 158 -8.11 -18.61 -10.55
C ALA A 158 -7.93 -19.41 -9.25
N ARG A 159 -8.08 -18.76 -8.10
CA ARG A 159 -8.04 -19.39 -6.77
C ARG A 159 -9.40 -19.97 -6.31
N LYS A 160 -10.42 -19.89 -7.14
CA LYS A 160 -11.79 -20.35 -6.86
C LYS A 160 -12.34 -19.74 -5.57
N LEU A 161 -12.08 -18.45 -5.35
CA LEU A 161 -12.62 -17.69 -4.24
C LEU A 161 -13.97 -17.09 -4.64
N PRO A 162 -14.97 -17.08 -3.76
CA PRO A 162 -16.26 -16.48 -4.08
C PRO A 162 -16.11 -14.96 -4.22
N THR A 163 -16.49 -14.46 -5.37
CA THR A 163 -16.61 -13.02 -5.72
C THR A 163 -17.99 -12.78 -6.31
N PRO A 164 -18.50 -11.55 -6.34
CA PRO A 164 -19.68 -11.24 -7.13
C PRO A 164 -19.44 -11.56 -8.62
N LYS A 165 -20.51 -11.91 -9.35
CA LYS A 165 -20.40 -12.12 -10.81
C LYS A 165 -19.84 -10.86 -11.45
N THR A 166 -18.82 -11.01 -12.26
CA THR A 166 -18.08 -9.90 -12.85
C THR A 166 -17.77 -10.20 -14.31
N GLU A 167 -17.98 -9.20 -15.17
CA GLU A 167 -17.64 -9.21 -16.59
C GLU A 167 -16.68 -8.05 -16.88
N ILE A 168 -15.72 -8.30 -17.78
CA ILE A 168 -14.80 -7.26 -18.23
C ILE A 168 -15.31 -6.74 -19.55
N LEU A 169 -15.48 -5.43 -19.64
CA LEU A 169 -15.91 -4.72 -20.83
C LEU A 169 -14.73 -4.04 -21.49
N TYR A 170 -14.66 -4.14 -22.80
CA TYR A 170 -13.72 -3.42 -23.65
C TYR A 170 -14.45 -2.31 -24.37
N ARG A 171 -13.78 -1.14 -24.53
CA ARG A 171 -14.35 0.02 -25.22
C ARG A 171 -14.93 -0.33 -26.61
N ASP A 172 -14.28 -1.22 -27.35
CA ASP A 172 -14.60 -1.55 -28.73
C ASP A 172 -15.57 -2.73 -28.85
N GLU A 173 -16.20 -3.19 -27.77
CA GLU A 173 -17.13 -4.32 -27.73
C GLU A 173 -18.55 -3.92 -27.30
N PRO A 174 -19.29 -3.09 -28.06
CA PRO A 174 -20.61 -2.61 -27.67
C PRO A 174 -21.67 -3.74 -27.56
N LYS A 175 -21.47 -4.87 -28.22
CA LYS A 175 -22.35 -6.05 -28.08
C LYS A 175 -22.32 -6.60 -26.68
N ARG A 176 -21.14 -6.68 -26.06
CA ARG A 176 -20.96 -7.19 -24.71
C ARG A 176 -21.68 -6.32 -23.67
N LEU A 177 -21.67 -5.02 -23.88
CA LEU A 177 -22.42 -4.08 -23.04
C LEU A 177 -23.93 -4.37 -23.06
N ALA A 178 -24.49 -4.73 -24.23
CA ALA A 178 -25.90 -5.05 -24.37
C ALA A 178 -26.30 -6.38 -23.70
N GLU A 179 -25.39 -7.32 -23.53
CA GLU A 179 -25.60 -8.61 -22.88
C GLU A 179 -25.58 -8.56 -21.34
N LEU A 180 -25.01 -7.52 -20.76
CA LEU A 180 -24.83 -7.42 -19.29
C LEU A 180 -26.11 -7.57 -18.48
N PRO A 181 -27.27 -7.00 -18.86
CA PRO A 181 -28.50 -7.17 -18.09
C PRO A 181 -28.93 -8.63 -17.96
N ASP A 182 -28.70 -9.45 -18.98
CA ASP A 182 -29.02 -10.89 -18.97
C ASP A 182 -28.01 -11.68 -18.14
N LEU A 183 -26.73 -11.26 -18.11
CA LEU A 183 -25.65 -11.94 -17.40
C LEU A 183 -25.61 -11.62 -15.91
N LEU A 184 -25.80 -10.34 -15.55
CA LEU A 184 -25.61 -9.83 -14.20
C LEU A 184 -26.89 -9.36 -13.52
N GLY A 185 -27.93 -9.01 -14.30
CA GLY A 185 -29.15 -8.37 -13.80
C GLY A 185 -28.93 -6.90 -13.41
N PHE A 186 -30.04 -6.23 -13.02
CA PHE A 186 -30.01 -4.91 -12.41
C PHE A 186 -30.42 -4.96 -10.93
N PRO A 187 -29.87 -4.09 -10.08
CA PRO A 187 -28.81 -3.11 -10.39
C PRO A 187 -27.44 -3.80 -10.55
N LEU A 188 -26.56 -3.17 -11.33
CA LEU A 188 -25.15 -3.58 -11.45
C LEU A 188 -24.21 -2.41 -11.18
N VAL A 189 -22.94 -2.69 -11.01
CA VAL A 189 -21.90 -1.69 -10.65
C VAL A 189 -20.82 -1.71 -11.71
N LEU A 190 -20.54 -0.55 -12.30
CA LEU A 190 -19.38 -0.34 -13.16
C LEU A 190 -18.21 0.20 -12.35
N LYS A 191 -17.00 -0.29 -12.61
CA LYS A 191 -15.77 0.11 -11.91
C LYS A 191 -14.63 0.30 -12.91
N ILE A 192 -13.85 1.38 -12.74
CA ILE A 192 -12.55 1.49 -13.44
C ILE A 192 -11.53 0.55 -12.79
N PRO A 193 -10.53 0.03 -13.55
CA PRO A 193 -9.53 -0.90 -13.02
C PRO A 193 -8.71 -0.33 -11.87
N ASP A 194 -8.26 0.92 -11.98
CA ASP A 194 -7.25 1.54 -11.11
C ASP A 194 -7.85 2.65 -10.23
N GLY A 195 -9.03 2.42 -9.63
CA GLY A 195 -9.70 3.38 -8.74
C GLY A 195 -9.56 3.02 -7.27
N SER A 196 -9.36 4.02 -6.40
CA SER A 196 -9.35 3.88 -4.94
C SER A 196 -10.42 4.76 -4.28
N PHE A 197 -10.77 4.47 -3.02
CA PHE A 197 -11.74 5.24 -2.23
C PHE A 197 -13.11 5.42 -2.91
N SER A 198 -13.65 4.38 -3.53
CA SER A 198 -14.94 4.39 -4.25
C SER A 198 -15.01 5.37 -5.44
N ARG A 199 -13.89 5.92 -5.90
CA ARG A 199 -13.84 6.76 -7.11
C ARG A 199 -13.90 5.89 -8.37
N GLY A 200 -14.61 6.39 -9.40
CA GLY A 200 -14.79 5.63 -10.65
C GLY A 200 -15.66 4.38 -10.49
N ILE A 201 -16.56 4.38 -9.50
CA ILE A 201 -17.55 3.33 -9.27
C ILE A 201 -18.96 3.91 -9.43
N VAL A 202 -19.74 3.33 -10.34
CA VAL A 202 -21.09 3.80 -10.69
C VAL A 202 -22.09 2.66 -10.58
N LYS A 203 -23.13 2.82 -9.75
CA LYS A 203 -24.28 1.91 -9.71
C LYS A 203 -25.27 2.31 -10.79
N VAL A 204 -25.72 1.34 -11.57
CA VAL A 204 -26.68 1.53 -12.66
C VAL A 204 -27.89 0.61 -12.49
N GLU A 205 -29.08 1.13 -12.79
CA GLU A 205 -30.35 0.48 -12.47
C GLU A 205 -31.18 0.11 -13.71
N ASN A 206 -30.74 0.56 -14.88
CA ASN A 206 -31.39 0.29 -16.15
C ASN A 206 -30.40 0.44 -17.33
N VAL A 207 -30.86 0.07 -18.52
CA VAL A 207 -30.05 0.04 -19.75
C VAL A 207 -29.58 1.43 -20.16
N GLU A 208 -30.41 2.46 -20.01
CA GLU A 208 -30.10 3.85 -20.38
C GLU A 208 -28.96 4.39 -19.51
N ARG A 209 -29.03 4.16 -18.17
CA ARG A 209 -27.98 4.53 -17.22
C ARG A 209 -26.71 3.73 -17.46
N LEU A 210 -26.84 2.43 -17.82
CA LEU A 210 -25.69 1.57 -18.14
C LEU A 210 -24.90 2.13 -19.32
N LYS A 211 -25.57 2.49 -20.43
CA LYS A 211 -24.91 3.06 -21.60
C LYS A 211 -24.22 4.41 -21.26
N ALA A 212 -24.96 5.33 -20.65
CA ALA A 212 -24.40 6.63 -20.28
C ALA A 212 -23.18 6.53 -19.34
N ALA A 213 -23.23 5.64 -18.34
CA ALA A 213 -22.10 5.43 -17.42
C ALA A 213 -20.92 4.74 -18.10
N ALA A 214 -21.16 3.78 -18.99
CA ALA A 214 -20.10 3.11 -19.74
C ALA A 214 -19.40 4.10 -20.69
N ASP A 215 -20.17 4.92 -21.43
CA ASP A 215 -19.61 5.94 -22.32
C ASP A 215 -18.74 6.96 -21.58
N ASP A 216 -19.16 7.40 -20.38
CA ASP A 216 -18.39 8.31 -19.53
C ASP A 216 -17.08 7.65 -19.05
N LEU A 217 -17.16 6.44 -18.49
CA LEU A 217 -15.99 5.73 -17.99
C LEU A 217 -14.98 5.41 -19.11
N PHE A 218 -15.46 5.03 -20.29
CA PHE A 218 -14.59 4.74 -21.44
C PHE A 218 -13.87 5.97 -22.02
N GLN A 219 -14.23 7.18 -21.62
CA GLN A 219 -13.41 8.36 -21.93
C GLN A 219 -12.06 8.35 -21.19
N HIS A 220 -12.00 7.69 -20.04
CA HIS A 220 -10.86 7.70 -19.13
C HIS A 220 -10.08 6.37 -19.10
N THR A 221 -10.69 5.27 -19.53
CA THR A 221 -10.07 3.94 -19.50
C THR A 221 -10.45 3.12 -20.73
N ALA A 222 -9.63 2.15 -21.09
CA ALA A 222 -9.95 1.18 -22.15
C ALA A 222 -10.80 0.00 -21.64
N LEU A 223 -10.77 -0.25 -20.34
CA LEU A 223 -11.40 -1.39 -19.68
C LEU A 223 -12.29 -0.93 -18.53
N VAL A 224 -13.44 -1.59 -18.37
CA VAL A 224 -14.37 -1.38 -17.26
C VAL A 224 -14.80 -2.74 -16.72
N LEU A 225 -14.81 -2.90 -15.40
CA LEU A 225 -15.45 -4.05 -14.76
C LEU A 225 -16.93 -3.76 -14.56
N ALA A 226 -17.78 -4.67 -15.02
CA ALA A 226 -19.20 -4.70 -14.68
C ALA A 226 -19.43 -5.83 -13.67
N GLN A 227 -20.03 -5.51 -12.53
CA GLN A 227 -20.23 -6.45 -11.45
C GLN A 227 -21.67 -6.44 -10.95
N GLU A 228 -22.24 -7.62 -10.63
CA GLU A 228 -23.54 -7.69 -9.97
C GLU A 228 -23.54 -6.86 -8.70
N PHE A 229 -24.63 -6.18 -8.41
CA PHE A 229 -24.78 -5.42 -7.17
C PHE A 229 -25.22 -6.35 -6.06
N MET A 230 -24.39 -6.47 -5.02
CA MET A 230 -24.72 -7.22 -3.81
C MET A 230 -25.05 -6.22 -2.70
N PHE A 231 -26.32 -6.16 -2.31
CA PHE A 231 -26.77 -5.30 -1.21
C PHE A 231 -26.36 -5.90 0.15
N THR A 232 -25.82 -5.04 1.01
CA THR A 232 -25.52 -5.34 2.42
C THR A 232 -25.69 -4.07 3.25
N GLU A 233 -26.06 -4.19 4.52
CA GLU A 233 -26.16 -3.06 5.44
C GLU A 233 -24.77 -2.53 5.85
N PHE A 234 -23.79 -3.42 5.84
CA PHE A 234 -22.39 -3.13 6.11
C PHE A 234 -21.49 -4.05 5.28
N ASP A 235 -20.25 -3.66 5.13
CA ASP A 235 -19.18 -4.48 4.58
C ASP A 235 -18.23 -4.89 5.71
N TRP A 236 -17.79 -6.15 5.69
CA TRP A 236 -16.69 -6.58 6.52
C TRP A 236 -15.38 -6.02 5.99
N ARG A 237 -14.55 -5.47 6.88
CA ARG A 237 -13.13 -5.24 6.67
C ARG A 237 -12.34 -6.13 7.63
N VAL A 238 -11.61 -7.11 7.11
CA VAL A 238 -10.70 -7.95 7.89
C VAL A 238 -9.28 -7.51 7.63
N GLY A 239 -8.61 -7.01 8.67
CA GLY A 239 -7.17 -6.74 8.64
C GLY A 239 -6.40 -8.04 8.78
N VAL A 240 -5.43 -8.28 7.90
CA VAL A 240 -4.56 -9.47 7.91
C VAL A 240 -3.11 -9.02 7.83
N LEU A 241 -2.27 -9.50 8.71
CA LEU A 241 -0.83 -9.26 8.74
C LEU A 241 -0.10 -10.59 8.72
N ASN A 242 0.80 -10.77 7.78
CA ASN A 242 1.62 -11.99 7.67
C ASN A 242 0.77 -13.27 7.78
N ARG A 243 -0.33 -13.33 7.01
CA ARG A 243 -1.28 -14.47 6.97
C ARG A 243 -2.05 -14.75 8.27
N GLU A 244 -1.98 -13.85 9.24
CA GLU A 244 -2.74 -13.93 10.49
C GLU A 244 -3.79 -12.82 10.56
N PRO A 245 -5.02 -13.10 11.04
CA PRO A 245 -6.04 -12.08 11.15
C PRO A 245 -5.71 -11.14 12.31
N LEU A 246 -5.76 -9.84 12.05
CA LEU A 246 -5.35 -8.79 12.99
C LEU A 246 -6.56 -8.18 13.70
N TYR A 247 -7.58 -7.78 12.93
CA TYR A 247 -8.85 -7.24 13.43
C TYR A 247 -9.99 -7.54 12.47
N ALA A 248 -11.22 -7.41 12.94
CA ALA A 248 -12.43 -7.41 12.12
C ALA A 248 -13.25 -6.16 12.38
N CYS A 249 -13.71 -5.51 11.31
CA CYS A 249 -14.50 -4.29 11.39
C CYS A 249 -15.70 -4.40 10.45
N LYS A 250 -16.88 -3.95 10.90
CA LYS A 250 -18.03 -3.68 10.06
C LYS A 250 -18.03 -2.21 9.69
N TYR A 251 -18.06 -1.92 8.41
CA TYR A 251 -18.26 -0.58 7.89
C TYR A 251 -19.68 -0.45 7.37
N TYR A 252 -20.50 0.34 8.05
CA TYR A 252 -21.88 0.57 7.65
C TYR A 252 -21.97 1.50 6.46
N MET A 253 -22.99 1.30 5.62
CA MET A 253 -23.25 2.18 4.50
C MET A 253 -23.61 3.59 5.00
N SER A 254 -23.14 4.60 4.27
CA SER A 254 -23.54 5.98 4.53
C SER A 254 -25.07 6.12 4.44
N ARG A 255 -25.66 6.93 5.31
CA ARG A 255 -27.12 7.04 5.42
C ARG A 255 -27.76 7.40 4.08
N GLY A 256 -28.64 6.52 3.62
CA GLY A 256 -29.34 6.69 2.32
C GLY A 256 -28.45 6.49 1.11
N HIS A 257 -27.26 5.90 1.28
CA HIS A 257 -26.32 5.62 0.21
C HIS A 257 -25.95 4.12 0.20
N TRP A 258 -25.49 3.63 -0.95
CA TRP A 258 -25.13 2.22 -1.16
C TRP A 258 -23.63 1.94 -0.97
N GLN A 259 -22.86 2.95 -0.64
CA GLN A 259 -21.41 2.87 -0.34
C GLN A 259 -21.14 3.37 1.08
N ILE A 260 -20.01 2.97 1.63
CA ILE A 260 -19.50 3.41 2.92
C ILE A 260 -19.21 4.92 2.90
N TYR A 261 -18.64 5.42 1.79
CA TYR A 261 -18.35 6.84 1.59
C TYR A 261 -19.34 7.47 0.61
N ASN A 262 -19.91 8.61 0.99
CA ASN A 262 -20.71 9.46 0.12
C ASN A 262 -19.97 10.77 -0.16
N HIS A 263 -19.29 10.81 -1.30
CA HIS A 263 -18.48 11.97 -1.69
C HIS A 263 -19.30 13.25 -1.94
N ASN A 264 -20.61 13.12 -2.17
CA ASN A 264 -21.52 14.23 -2.41
C ASN A 264 -22.12 14.78 -1.11
N ALA A 265 -21.96 14.09 0.02
CA ALA A 265 -22.48 14.52 1.31
C ALA A 265 -21.47 15.39 2.08
N LYS A 266 -21.99 16.13 3.06
CA LYS A 266 -21.17 16.95 3.98
C LYS A 266 -21.33 16.48 5.42
N GLY A 267 -20.30 16.71 6.25
CA GLY A 267 -20.33 16.40 7.67
C GLY A 267 -20.46 14.90 7.96
N ALA A 268 -21.25 14.54 8.97
CA ALA A 268 -21.43 13.16 9.45
C ALA A 268 -22.08 12.22 8.42
N ALA A 269 -22.71 12.74 7.38
CA ALA A 269 -23.29 11.95 6.30
C ALA A 269 -22.25 11.54 5.24
N LYS A 270 -20.99 11.91 5.40
CA LYS A 270 -19.90 11.61 4.45
C LYS A 270 -19.45 10.14 4.51
N SER A 271 -19.59 9.50 5.68
CA SER A 271 -19.28 8.09 5.88
C SER A 271 -20.33 7.45 6.78
N GLY A 272 -20.49 6.13 6.65
CA GLY A 272 -21.27 5.32 7.58
C GLY A 272 -20.58 5.17 8.94
N GLY A 273 -21.25 4.51 9.88
CA GLY A 273 -20.66 4.09 11.15
C GLY A 273 -19.69 2.92 10.97
N PHE A 274 -19.02 2.56 12.04
CA PHE A 274 -18.16 1.37 12.09
C PHE A 274 -18.34 0.65 13.43
N GLU A 275 -17.99 -0.64 13.43
CA GLU A 275 -17.95 -1.49 14.63
C GLU A 275 -16.73 -2.40 14.51
N THR A 276 -15.71 -2.16 15.33
CA THR A 276 -14.50 -2.98 15.36
C THR A 276 -14.56 -3.96 16.51
N MET A 277 -14.25 -5.22 16.25
CA MET A 277 -14.41 -6.31 17.19
C MET A 277 -13.20 -7.26 17.21
N PRO A 278 -13.06 -8.07 18.26
CA PRO A 278 -12.13 -9.18 18.27
C PRO A 278 -12.37 -10.13 17.10
N VAL A 279 -11.29 -10.65 16.50
CA VAL A 279 -11.38 -11.63 15.40
C VAL A 279 -12.26 -12.83 15.76
N ARG A 280 -12.21 -13.31 17.02
CA ARG A 280 -13.00 -14.45 17.50
C ARG A 280 -14.51 -14.21 17.51
N GLU A 281 -14.95 -12.95 17.49
CA GLU A 281 -16.38 -12.57 17.49
C GLU A 281 -16.93 -12.40 16.07
N ALA A 282 -16.05 -12.27 15.08
CA ALA A 282 -16.44 -12.28 13.67
C ALA A 282 -16.77 -13.71 13.21
N PRO A 283 -17.69 -13.88 12.25
CA PRO A 283 -18.00 -15.19 11.71
C PRO A 283 -16.77 -15.90 11.16
N SER A 284 -16.60 -17.18 11.49
CA SER A 284 -15.41 -17.96 11.13
C SER A 284 -15.22 -18.12 9.63
N ASP A 285 -16.28 -18.12 8.84
CA ASP A 285 -16.27 -18.18 7.37
C ASP A 285 -15.77 -16.86 6.76
N VAL A 286 -16.12 -15.70 7.31
CA VAL A 286 -15.60 -14.39 6.95
C VAL A 286 -14.07 -14.35 7.14
N ILE A 287 -13.59 -14.76 8.31
CA ILE A 287 -12.15 -14.79 8.61
C ILE A 287 -11.42 -15.78 7.69
N LYS A 288 -11.94 -16.99 7.52
CA LYS A 288 -11.34 -18.00 6.63
C LYS A 288 -11.25 -17.52 5.18
N LEU A 289 -12.30 -16.84 4.69
CA LEU A 289 -12.29 -16.31 3.34
C LEU A 289 -11.27 -15.18 3.18
N ALA A 290 -11.18 -14.26 4.15
CA ALA A 290 -10.18 -13.20 4.16
C ALA A 290 -8.75 -13.77 4.11
N LEU A 291 -8.45 -14.77 4.95
CA LEU A 291 -7.13 -15.43 4.96
C LEU A 291 -6.80 -16.14 3.63
N ARG A 292 -7.79 -16.79 3.01
CA ARG A 292 -7.62 -17.40 1.69
C ARG A 292 -7.36 -16.35 0.60
N ALA A 293 -8.03 -15.20 0.67
CA ALA A 293 -7.85 -14.11 -0.29
C ALA A 293 -6.44 -13.51 -0.17
N THR A 294 -5.98 -13.20 1.06
CA THR A 294 -4.64 -12.64 1.29
C THR A 294 -3.53 -13.63 0.99
N ALA A 295 -3.73 -14.93 1.21
CA ALA A 295 -2.76 -15.97 0.85
C ALA A 295 -2.48 -16.02 -0.67
N ALA A 296 -3.39 -15.52 -1.51
CA ALA A 296 -3.17 -15.39 -2.94
C ALA A 296 -2.30 -14.15 -3.30
N ILE A 297 -2.25 -13.15 -2.42
CA ILE A 297 -1.48 -11.92 -2.59
C ILE A 297 -0.05 -12.11 -2.08
N GLY A 298 0.11 -12.36 -0.78
CA GLY A 298 1.41 -12.43 -0.13
C GLY A 298 1.32 -12.57 1.39
N ASP A 299 2.27 -11.98 2.09
CA ASP A 299 2.37 -11.98 3.55
C ASP A 299 2.49 -10.55 4.15
N GLY A 300 2.09 -9.54 3.38
CA GLY A 300 2.07 -8.13 3.80
C GLY A 300 0.98 -7.80 4.83
N LEU A 301 0.60 -6.52 4.84
CA LEU A 301 -0.50 -5.99 5.63
C LEU A 301 -1.68 -5.69 4.70
N TYR A 302 -2.75 -6.44 4.83
CA TYR A 302 -3.89 -6.34 3.92
C TYR A 302 -5.19 -6.04 4.63
N GLY A 303 -6.08 -5.31 3.94
CA GLY A 303 -7.47 -5.14 4.34
C GLY A 303 -8.39 -5.82 3.32
N VAL A 304 -9.11 -6.84 3.76
CA VAL A 304 -10.03 -7.58 2.89
C VAL A 304 -11.44 -7.07 3.08
N ASP A 305 -12.05 -6.59 2.02
CA ASP A 305 -13.45 -6.18 1.99
C ASP A 305 -14.33 -7.34 1.54
N LEU A 306 -15.29 -7.71 2.38
CA LEU A 306 -16.21 -8.79 2.10
C LEU A 306 -17.65 -8.34 2.30
N LYS A 307 -18.53 -8.83 1.43
CA LYS A 307 -19.99 -8.71 1.60
C LYS A 307 -20.56 -10.04 2.03
N GLN A 308 -21.42 -9.98 3.04
CA GLN A 308 -22.14 -11.13 3.56
C GLN A 308 -23.66 -10.86 3.53
N SER A 309 -24.39 -11.65 2.76
CA SER A 309 -25.85 -11.75 2.82
C SER A 309 -26.25 -13.02 3.56
N SER A 310 -27.55 -13.30 3.66
CA SER A 310 -28.07 -14.50 4.33
C SER A 310 -27.57 -15.82 3.71
N ASP A 311 -27.26 -15.81 2.41
CA ASP A 311 -26.97 -17.00 1.59
C ASP A 311 -25.61 -16.96 0.91
N ARG A 312 -24.93 -15.79 0.92
CA ARG A 312 -23.68 -15.59 0.17
C ARG A 312 -22.65 -14.79 0.94
N LEU A 313 -21.41 -15.23 0.84
CA LEU A 313 -20.23 -14.50 1.29
C LEU A 313 -19.30 -14.33 0.08
N ALA A 314 -18.82 -13.11 -0.17
CA ALA A 314 -18.00 -12.78 -1.32
C ALA A 314 -16.90 -11.78 -1.00
N VAL A 315 -15.71 -11.98 -1.59
CA VAL A 315 -14.62 -11.00 -1.58
C VAL A 315 -14.94 -9.90 -2.59
N ILE A 316 -14.90 -8.66 -2.14
CA ILE A 316 -15.11 -7.47 -2.97
C ILE A 316 -13.80 -6.88 -3.42
N GLU A 317 -12.84 -6.76 -2.47
CA GLU A 317 -11.54 -6.13 -2.72
C GLU A 317 -10.52 -6.61 -1.66
N VAL A 318 -9.25 -6.62 -2.04
CA VAL A 318 -8.12 -6.75 -1.11
C VAL A 318 -7.25 -5.50 -1.30
N ASN A 319 -7.04 -4.78 -0.20
CA ASN A 319 -6.25 -3.55 -0.19
C ASN A 319 -4.87 -3.86 0.38
N ASP A 320 -3.81 -3.49 -0.33
CA ASP A 320 -2.40 -3.65 0.05
C ASP A 320 -1.93 -2.66 1.13
N ASN A 321 -2.56 -1.51 1.19
CA ASN A 321 -2.29 -0.46 2.18
C ASN A 321 -3.60 -0.07 2.87
N PRO A 322 -4.16 -0.94 3.73
CA PRO A 322 -5.46 -0.72 4.33
C PRO A 322 -5.45 0.50 5.25
N SER A 323 -6.61 1.15 5.36
CA SER A 323 -6.80 2.18 6.35
C SER A 323 -6.56 1.63 7.75
N ILE A 324 -5.77 2.35 8.54
CA ILE A 324 -5.58 2.14 9.97
C ILE A 324 -5.66 3.52 10.62
N ASP A 325 -6.83 3.83 11.14
CA ASP A 325 -7.12 5.09 11.80
C ASP A 325 -7.27 4.91 13.31
N ALA A 326 -6.61 5.79 14.06
CA ALA A 326 -6.80 5.81 15.51
C ALA A 326 -8.23 6.21 15.85
N GLY A 327 -8.92 5.31 16.53
CA GLY A 327 -10.33 5.41 16.91
C GLY A 327 -11.27 4.61 16.02
N ILE A 328 -10.77 3.92 14.98
CA ILE A 328 -11.55 3.07 14.08
C ILE A 328 -11.01 1.63 14.16
N GLU A 329 -9.99 1.28 13.39
CA GLU A 329 -9.47 -0.09 13.31
C GLU A 329 -8.77 -0.52 14.61
N ASP A 330 -8.26 0.42 15.37
CA ASP A 330 -7.66 0.17 16.68
C ASP A 330 -8.67 0.18 17.85
N ALA A 331 -9.96 0.40 17.60
CA ALA A 331 -10.94 0.60 18.67
C ALA A 331 -11.00 -0.57 19.67
N TYR A 332 -10.67 -1.79 19.24
CA TYR A 332 -10.58 -2.96 20.11
C TYR A 332 -9.14 -3.19 20.63
N LEU A 333 -8.14 -3.24 19.73
CA LEU A 333 -6.77 -3.58 20.12
C LEU A 333 -5.99 -2.40 20.73
N GLY A 334 -6.43 -1.16 20.51
CA GLY A 334 -5.71 0.01 21.00
C GLY A 334 -4.26 0.06 20.50
N GLU A 335 -3.32 0.27 21.40
CA GLU A 335 -1.90 0.33 21.11
C GLU A 335 -1.32 -1.01 20.63
N ASP A 336 -1.95 -2.15 20.99
CA ASP A 336 -1.47 -3.49 20.58
C ASP A 336 -1.57 -3.69 19.07
N LEU A 337 -2.48 -3.01 18.36
CA LEU A 337 -2.54 -3.03 16.91
C LEU A 337 -1.22 -2.53 16.28
N TYR A 338 -0.76 -1.39 16.72
CA TYR A 338 0.47 -0.76 16.23
C TYR A 338 1.70 -1.57 16.60
N ARG A 339 1.72 -2.07 17.83
CA ARG A 339 2.80 -2.92 18.32
C ARG A 339 2.94 -4.20 17.50
N ARG A 340 1.86 -4.89 17.15
CA ARG A 340 1.89 -6.10 16.29
C ARG A 340 2.46 -5.80 14.93
N ILE A 341 2.11 -4.68 14.32
CA ILE A 341 2.62 -4.30 13.00
C ILE A 341 4.11 -3.97 13.09
N MET A 342 4.54 -3.20 14.09
CA MET A 342 5.96 -2.90 14.29
C MET A 342 6.78 -4.12 14.69
N ASP A 343 6.22 -5.07 15.44
CA ASP A 343 6.86 -6.34 15.79
C ASP A 343 7.09 -7.22 14.54
N GLU A 344 6.19 -7.20 13.56
CA GLU A 344 6.40 -7.86 12.29
C GLU A 344 7.57 -7.25 11.50
N PHE A 345 7.70 -5.92 11.48
CA PHE A 345 8.88 -5.26 10.92
C PHE A 345 10.15 -5.69 11.66
N LEU A 346 10.13 -5.68 12.99
CA LEU A 346 11.26 -6.12 13.79
C LEU A 346 11.70 -7.54 13.44
N LYS A 347 10.75 -8.49 13.42
CA LYS A 347 11.01 -9.90 13.08
C LYS A 347 11.62 -10.05 11.69
N ARG A 348 11.09 -9.35 10.69
CA ARG A 348 11.62 -9.39 9.32
C ARG A 348 13.03 -8.79 9.23
N MET A 349 13.27 -7.65 9.86
CA MET A 349 14.60 -7.02 9.87
C MET A 349 15.63 -7.87 10.64
N GLU A 350 15.22 -8.53 11.75
CA GLU A 350 16.08 -9.46 12.47
C GLU A 350 16.43 -10.70 11.65
N ARG A 351 15.44 -11.34 11.01
CA ARG A 351 15.67 -12.50 10.11
C ARG A 351 16.63 -12.12 9.00
N LYS A 352 16.42 -10.98 8.36
CA LYS A 352 17.28 -10.48 7.30
C LYS A 352 18.72 -10.28 7.79
N ARG A 353 18.90 -9.63 8.94
CA ARG A 353 20.22 -9.42 9.55
C ARG A 353 20.95 -10.71 9.85
N LEU A 354 20.22 -11.77 10.13
CA LEU A 354 20.76 -13.13 10.36
C LEU A 354 20.99 -13.91 9.05
N GLY A 355 20.71 -13.31 7.88
CA GLY A 355 20.82 -13.99 6.58
C GLY A 355 19.76 -15.08 6.35
N LEU A 356 18.70 -15.10 7.15
CA LEU A 356 17.59 -16.03 7.00
C LEU A 356 16.62 -15.45 5.95
N ARG A 357 16.44 -16.18 4.84
CA ARG A 357 15.44 -15.81 3.82
C ARG A 357 14.04 -15.88 4.43
N SER A 358 13.20 -14.88 4.09
CA SER A 358 11.77 -14.83 4.44
C SER A 358 10.99 -15.91 3.72
#